data_2d610466684c976d5dc74b05ed7f3961
#
_entry.id   2d610466684c976d5dc74b05ed7f3961
#
_cell.length_a   1.000
_cell.length_b   1.000
_cell.length_c   1.000
_cell.angle_alpha   90.00
_cell.angle_beta   90.00
_cell.angle_gamma   90.00
#
_symmetry.space_group_name_H-M   'P 1'
#
loop_
_entity.id
_entity.type
_entity.pdbx_description
1 polymer ?
#
loop_
_entity_poly.entity_id
_entity_poly.type
_entity_poly.pdbx_seq_one_letter_code
_entity_poly.pdbx_strand_id
1 'polypeptide(L)'
;MKILSKSENFKQEYCCSIIKVGTLKPIEGSDFLAQTFIGDASIVVRKDQVKEGDLMFYASNECQLNEKFLSANNLFEIGCYEKNGNAKEVKELLEAAERCEVELSKDCTEEEGESLRNERDEYKAKAKTKCGFFSYNGRVRMIRLKKTPSMGYLFSKEELAKYCPKVKDINMEDYLNIDFDTVDGELFVKAYVPPVKEHSRRGGKHNKRDKKVKQFDRIIEWSFHYDTDMLAKNIWKIRPDDVVTISNKIHGTSVVMGKVKTRNPKKIAFYKRLWNNVVDTFGIFKNSRFIDYTVDYDVVYSSRGVIKNQYINENVGPGYYKFDIWKEATDILAPYIEEDMMIYGEICGWAEKTQIQKGYDYGCKQGEFFVMPYRITTKKKDGSGTKYEWNVDEVRQWTENLVKEHPELAEKVHPITIFYHGTLADLYPNVKVSEHWHENVLQEMMNDKEHFGMEELEPMCKNKSYREGIVLRIDDDPFAEAFKLKCKNFLQKEAALIDKGEVDIEMQDAYCNNGEEN
;
A
#
# COMPACT_ATOMS: atom_id res chain seq x y z
N MET A 1 6.20 -9.15 28.34
CA MET A 1 5.74 -8.98 26.94
C MET A 1 5.29 -7.54 26.80
N LYS A 2 5.70 -6.79 25.75
CA LYS A 2 5.22 -5.42 25.58
C LYS A 2 3.75 -5.48 25.17
N ILE A 3 2.90 -4.64 25.79
CA ILE A 3 1.45 -4.58 25.49
C ILE A 3 1.22 -4.13 24.04
N LEU A 4 2.00 -3.15 23.56
CA LEU A 4 2.00 -2.69 22.19
C LEU A 4 3.25 -3.22 21.50
N SER A 5 3.12 -3.93 20.38
CA SER A 5 4.25 -4.54 19.68
C SER A 5 3.99 -4.65 18.16
N LYS A 6 5.04 -5.03 17.43
CA LYS A 6 4.99 -5.29 15.99
C LYS A 6 4.92 -6.78 15.74
N SER A 7 4.04 -7.20 14.83
CA SER A 7 3.98 -8.59 14.34
C SER A 7 5.15 -8.89 13.38
N GLU A 8 5.35 -10.16 13.05
CA GLU A 8 6.34 -10.56 12.03
C GLU A 8 6.07 -9.97 10.65
N ASN A 9 4.78 -9.76 10.32
CA ASN A 9 4.32 -9.19 9.05
C ASN A 9 3.99 -7.70 9.14
N PHE A 10 4.58 -6.99 10.11
CA PHE A 10 4.35 -5.57 10.34
C PHE A 10 4.60 -4.73 9.08
N LYS A 11 3.66 -3.83 8.78
CA LYS A 11 3.80 -2.84 7.70
C LYS A 11 3.55 -1.44 8.27
N GLN A 12 4.56 -0.57 8.18
CA GLN A 12 4.48 0.79 8.71
C GLN A 12 3.34 1.62 8.08
N GLU A 13 2.96 1.31 6.86
CA GLU A 13 1.86 1.99 6.15
C GLU A 13 0.49 1.70 6.78
N TYR A 14 0.31 0.51 7.36
CA TYR A 14 -0.97 0.02 7.90
C TYR A 14 -0.86 -0.34 9.37
N CYS A 15 -0.61 0.64 10.21
CA CYS A 15 -0.36 0.43 11.63
C CYS A 15 -1.05 1.49 12.49
N CYS A 16 -0.97 1.31 13.80
CA CYS A 16 -1.27 2.33 14.78
C CYS A 16 0.01 2.94 15.37
N SER A 17 -0.09 4.18 15.82
CA SER A 17 0.97 4.89 16.53
C SER A 17 0.39 5.67 17.70
N ILE A 18 1.17 5.95 18.74
CA ILE A 18 0.82 6.97 19.72
C ILE A 18 1.40 8.29 19.25
N ILE A 19 0.55 9.30 19.20
CA ILE A 19 0.91 10.63 18.72
C ILE A 19 0.50 11.70 19.75
N LYS A 20 1.17 12.83 19.69
CA LYS A 20 0.74 14.05 20.38
C LYS A 20 -0.03 14.91 19.38
N VAL A 21 -1.25 15.29 19.73
CA VAL A 21 -2.10 16.11 18.88
C VAL A 21 -1.48 17.49 18.72
N GLY A 22 -1.26 17.89 17.47
CA GLY A 22 -0.76 19.22 17.12
C GLY A 22 -1.84 20.28 17.14
N THR A 23 -1.56 21.41 16.50
CA THR A 23 -2.47 22.56 16.43
C THR A 23 -3.81 22.20 15.81
N LEU A 24 -4.89 22.63 16.44
CA LEU A 24 -6.26 22.46 15.98
C LEU A 24 -6.71 23.67 15.15
N LYS A 25 -6.83 23.51 13.84
CA LYS A 25 -7.32 24.54 12.93
C LYS A 25 -8.86 24.49 12.82
N PRO A 26 -9.59 25.59 12.99
CA PRO A 26 -11.04 25.61 12.81
C PRO A 26 -11.42 25.25 11.36
N ILE A 27 -12.57 24.58 11.21
CA ILE A 27 -13.12 24.24 9.89
C ILE A 27 -14.25 25.22 9.59
N GLU A 28 -14.19 25.85 8.40
CA GLU A 28 -15.23 26.77 7.96
C GLU A 28 -16.61 26.10 7.93
N GLY A 29 -17.59 26.78 8.50
CA GLY A 29 -18.98 26.28 8.60
C GLY A 29 -19.19 25.17 9.65
N SER A 30 -18.28 25.05 10.64
CA SER A 30 -18.45 24.14 11.76
C SER A 30 -17.91 24.71 13.07
N ASP A 31 -18.80 24.80 14.07
CA ASP A 31 -18.40 25.22 15.42
C ASP A 31 -17.78 24.08 16.24
N PHE A 32 -18.10 22.82 15.89
CA PHE A 32 -17.75 21.62 16.66
C PHE A 32 -16.54 20.86 16.12
N LEU A 33 -16.14 21.12 14.86
CA LEU A 33 -15.05 20.39 14.22
C LEU A 33 -13.79 21.24 14.09
N ALA A 34 -12.64 20.59 14.21
CA ALA A 34 -11.35 21.15 13.93
C ALA A 34 -10.52 20.17 13.08
N GLN A 35 -9.54 20.70 12.38
CA GLN A 35 -8.58 19.93 11.61
C GLN A 35 -7.23 19.92 12.33
N THR A 36 -6.60 18.77 12.40
CA THR A 36 -5.19 18.62 12.81
C THR A 36 -4.44 17.80 11.76
N PHE A 37 -3.11 17.78 11.85
CA PHE A 37 -2.26 16.99 10.96
C PHE A 37 -1.40 16.03 11.77
N ILE A 38 -1.24 14.82 11.24
CA ILE A 38 -0.34 13.79 11.76
C ILE A 38 0.53 13.37 10.59
N GLY A 39 1.78 13.87 10.54
CA GLY A 39 2.59 13.78 9.34
C GLY A 39 1.88 14.43 8.14
N ASP A 40 1.66 13.67 7.09
CA ASP A 40 0.92 14.07 5.89
C ASP A 40 -0.60 13.88 5.98
N ALA A 41 -1.10 13.19 7.00
CA ALA A 41 -2.51 12.90 7.18
C ALA A 41 -3.26 14.09 7.80
N SER A 42 -4.23 14.63 7.07
CA SER A 42 -5.22 15.56 7.60
C SER A 42 -6.30 14.78 8.37
N ILE A 43 -6.63 15.18 9.58
CA ILE A 43 -7.65 14.54 10.40
C ILE A 43 -8.62 15.57 10.94
N VAL A 44 -9.90 15.26 10.82
CA VAL A 44 -10.97 16.06 11.38
C VAL A 44 -11.41 15.46 12.71
N VAL A 45 -11.40 16.28 13.75
CA VAL A 45 -11.73 15.90 15.14
C VAL A 45 -12.84 16.78 15.70
N ARG A 46 -13.47 16.31 16.77
CA ARG A 46 -14.39 17.12 17.56
C ARG A 46 -13.64 17.90 18.63
N LYS A 47 -13.85 19.22 18.70
CA LYS A 47 -13.21 20.13 19.66
C LYS A 47 -13.53 19.82 21.13
N ASP A 48 -14.68 19.16 21.39
CA ASP A 48 -15.11 18.74 22.72
C ASP A 48 -14.43 17.44 23.19
N GLN A 49 -13.83 16.67 22.26
CA GLN A 49 -13.21 15.37 22.54
C GLN A 49 -11.70 15.37 22.45
N VAL A 50 -11.13 16.26 21.64
CA VAL A 50 -9.68 16.29 21.35
C VAL A 50 -9.15 17.70 21.55
N LYS A 51 -8.04 17.82 22.29
CA LYS A 51 -7.33 19.08 22.54
C LYS A 51 -5.91 19.01 22.00
N GLU A 52 -5.36 20.19 21.71
CA GLU A 52 -3.93 20.32 21.39
C GLU A 52 -3.09 19.83 22.56
N GLY A 53 -2.08 19.01 22.28
CA GLY A 53 -1.20 18.39 23.26
C GLY A 53 -1.69 17.05 23.81
N ASP A 54 -2.93 16.60 23.53
CA ASP A 54 -3.42 15.30 23.97
C ASP A 54 -2.58 14.18 23.36
N LEU A 55 -2.30 13.13 24.14
CA LEU A 55 -1.74 11.88 23.65
C LEU A 55 -2.87 10.96 23.20
N MET A 56 -2.87 10.58 21.94
CA MET A 56 -3.90 9.73 21.35
C MET A 56 -3.29 8.61 20.51
N PHE A 57 -4.06 7.56 20.32
CA PHE A 57 -3.76 6.54 19.32
C PHE A 57 -4.24 7.02 17.96
N TYR A 58 -3.42 6.79 16.95
CA TYR A 58 -3.71 7.06 15.55
C TYR A 58 -3.65 5.77 14.74
N ALA A 59 -4.72 5.41 14.07
CA ALA A 59 -4.75 4.35 13.07
C ALA A 59 -4.64 4.96 11.66
N SER A 60 -3.70 4.46 10.87
CA SER A 60 -3.47 4.98 9.52
C SER A 60 -4.63 4.68 8.56
N ASN A 61 -4.71 5.46 7.48
CA ASN A 61 -5.71 5.26 6.44
C ASN A 61 -5.52 3.89 5.75
N GLU A 62 -6.61 3.32 5.22
CA GLU A 62 -6.65 2.03 4.52
C GLU A 62 -6.28 0.81 5.39
N CYS A 63 -6.16 0.97 6.68
CA CYS A 63 -6.06 -0.18 7.58
C CYS A 63 -7.45 -0.73 7.99
N GLN A 64 -7.48 -1.95 8.48
CA GLN A 64 -8.64 -2.62 9.07
C GLN A 64 -8.40 -2.79 10.57
N LEU A 65 -9.26 -2.18 11.39
CA LEU A 65 -9.23 -2.30 12.84
C LEU A 65 -9.90 -3.60 13.32
N ASN A 66 -9.46 -4.07 14.48
CA ASN A 66 -10.01 -5.25 15.12
C ASN A 66 -11.51 -5.08 15.43
N GLU A 67 -12.32 -6.07 15.04
CA GLU A 67 -13.79 -6.02 15.17
C GLU A 67 -14.23 -5.93 16.63
N LYS A 68 -13.54 -6.59 17.57
CA LYS A 68 -13.87 -6.54 19.02
C LYS A 68 -13.69 -5.12 19.57
N PHE A 69 -12.65 -4.39 19.10
CA PHE A 69 -12.44 -2.98 19.49
C PHE A 69 -13.58 -2.09 18.98
N LEU A 70 -13.95 -2.24 17.71
CA LEU A 70 -15.03 -1.47 17.09
C LEU A 70 -16.36 -1.75 17.79
N SER A 71 -16.65 -3.00 18.08
CA SER A 71 -17.85 -3.45 18.81
C SER A 71 -17.92 -2.88 20.22
N ALA A 72 -16.83 -3.00 20.99
CA ALA A 72 -16.78 -2.52 22.39
C ALA A 72 -16.98 -1.00 22.53
N ASN A 73 -16.69 -0.26 21.46
CA ASN A 73 -16.83 1.19 21.40
C ASN A 73 -18.04 1.68 20.59
N ASN A 74 -18.89 0.77 20.11
CA ASN A 74 -20.09 1.08 19.29
C ASN A 74 -19.75 1.90 18.03
N LEU A 75 -18.65 1.57 17.37
CA LEU A 75 -18.10 2.34 16.26
C LEU A 75 -18.66 1.96 14.88
N PHE A 76 -19.42 0.87 14.79
CA PHE A 76 -20.09 0.50 13.54
C PHE A 76 -21.26 1.42 13.23
N GLU A 77 -21.42 1.77 11.95
CA GLU A 77 -22.53 2.62 11.46
C GLU A 77 -23.91 1.95 11.62
N ILE A 78 -24.96 2.75 11.51
CA ILE A 78 -26.34 2.29 11.70
C ILE A 78 -26.72 1.12 10.78
N GLY A 79 -26.15 1.03 9.57
CA GLY A 79 -26.38 -0.06 8.62
C GLY A 79 -25.82 -1.43 9.02
N CYS A 80 -24.98 -1.48 10.05
CA CYS A 80 -24.40 -2.71 10.61
C CYS A 80 -24.33 -2.65 12.16
N TYR A 81 -25.32 -2.01 12.77
CA TYR A 81 -25.41 -1.80 14.22
C TYR A 81 -25.40 -3.10 15.03
N GLU A 82 -25.81 -4.21 14.43
CA GLU A 82 -25.84 -5.52 15.08
C GLU A 82 -24.46 -5.98 15.57
N LYS A 83 -23.39 -5.40 15.01
CA LYS A 83 -22.02 -5.63 15.45
C LYS A 83 -21.61 -4.81 16.67
N ASN A 84 -22.34 -3.78 17.03
CA ASN A 84 -22.07 -2.92 18.18
C ASN A 84 -22.42 -3.62 19.51
N GLY A 85 -21.69 -3.28 20.56
CA GLY A 85 -21.97 -3.79 21.92
C GLY A 85 -23.34 -3.38 22.45
N ASN A 86 -23.87 -2.22 21.98
CA ASN A 86 -25.21 -1.70 22.33
C ASN A 86 -26.28 -2.07 21.30
N ALA A 87 -26.07 -3.09 20.47
CA ALA A 87 -26.99 -3.49 19.40
C ALA A 87 -28.44 -3.63 19.82
N LYS A 88 -28.69 -4.16 21.06
CA LYS A 88 -30.04 -4.32 21.60
C LYS A 88 -30.74 -2.99 21.78
N GLU A 89 -30.06 -1.99 22.32
CA GLU A 89 -30.62 -0.65 22.56
C GLU A 89 -30.93 0.06 21.23
N VAL A 90 -30.05 -0.04 20.26
CA VAL A 90 -30.26 0.51 18.92
C VAL A 90 -31.44 -0.16 18.22
N LYS A 91 -31.58 -1.48 18.35
CA LYS A 91 -32.69 -2.25 17.79
C LYS A 91 -34.05 -1.79 18.40
N GLU A 92 -34.12 -1.61 19.71
CA GLU A 92 -35.33 -1.14 20.39
C GLU A 92 -35.77 0.24 19.87
N LEU A 93 -34.83 1.15 19.61
CA LEU A 93 -35.13 2.47 19.04
C LEU A 93 -35.61 2.38 17.58
N LEU A 94 -35.02 1.51 16.78
CA LEU A 94 -35.43 1.30 15.38
C LEU A 94 -36.82 0.65 15.31
N GLU A 95 -37.13 -0.32 16.17
CA GLU A 95 -38.46 -0.93 16.28
C GLU A 95 -39.50 0.08 16.75
N ALA A 96 -39.12 1.03 17.62
CA ALA A 96 -40.02 2.14 18.02
C ALA A 96 -40.31 3.06 16.82
N ALA A 97 -39.29 3.41 16.04
CA ALA A 97 -39.48 4.19 14.81
C ALA A 97 -40.36 3.46 13.77
N GLU A 98 -40.20 2.14 13.63
CA GLU A 98 -41.01 1.32 12.74
C GLU A 98 -42.49 1.26 13.21
N ARG A 99 -42.75 1.18 14.51
CA ARG A 99 -44.13 1.29 15.07
C ARG A 99 -44.78 2.60 14.67
N CYS A 100 -44.08 3.73 14.75
CA CYS A 100 -44.59 5.02 14.28
C CYS A 100 -44.90 5.00 12.78
N GLU A 101 -44.09 4.34 11.95
CA GLU A 101 -44.36 4.19 10.51
C GLU A 101 -45.60 3.34 10.23
N VAL A 102 -45.81 2.29 11.01
CA VAL A 102 -47.01 1.43 10.90
C VAL A 102 -48.28 2.25 11.29
N GLU A 103 -48.20 3.05 12.35
CA GLU A 103 -49.34 3.91 12.74
C GLU A 103 -49.60 4.99 11.68
N LEU A 104 -48.56 5.60 11.09
CA LEU A 104 -48.70 6.56 9.99
C LEU A 104 -49.34 5.96 8.72
N SER A 105 -49.32 4.65 8.54
CA SER A 105 -49.97 3.96 7.41
C SER A 105 -51.47 3.74 7.62
N LYS A 106 -52.00 4.02 8.81
CA LYS A 106 -53.44 3.99 9.15
C LYS A 106 -54.06 5.36 8.91
N ASP A 107 -55.38 5.41 8.84
CA ASP A 107 -56.10 6.68 8.78
C ASP A 107 -55.87 7.48 10.09
N CYS A 108 -55.10 8.55 10.02
CA CYS A 108 -54.82 9.46 11.12
C CYS A 108 -55.10 10.91 10.69
N THR A 109 -55.39 11.75 11.64
CA THR A 109 -55.55 13.19 11.42
C THR A 109 -54.21 13.83 11.06
N GLU A 110 -54.23 15.03 10.46
CA GLU A 110 -53.00 15.72 10.03
C GLU A 110 -52.08 16.03 11.22
N GLU A 111 -52.64 16.43 12.37
CA GLU A 111 -51.88 16.69 13.61
C GLU A 111 -51.28 15.42 14.22
N GLU A 112 -52.02 14.31 14.25
CA GLU A 112 -51.49 13.00 14.69
C GLU A 112 -50.40 12.50 13.76
N GLY A 113 -50.56 12.68 12.45
CA GLY A 113 -49.54 12.31 11.46
C GLY A 113 -48.26 13.13 11.59
N GLU A 114 -48.35 14.42 11.92
CA GLU A 114 -47.17 15.26 12.17
C GLU A 114 -46.45 14.84 13.45
N SER A 115 -47.21 14.59 14.55
CA SER A 115 -46.64 14.09 15.81
C SER A 115 -45.89 12.77 15.63
N LEU A 116 -46.48 11.80 14.94
CA LEU A 116 -45.89 10.50 14.68
C LEU A 116 -44.62 10.59 13.81
N ARG A 117 -44.58 11.50 12.83
CA ARG A 117 -43.34 11.75 12.00
C ARG A 117 -42.24 12.30 12.88
N ASN A 118 -42.54 13.28 13.75
CA ASN A 118 -41.54 13.87 14.65
C ASN A 118 -40.98 12.82 15.61
N GLU A 119 -41.84 12.00 16.21
CA GLU A 119 -41.44 10.92 17.12
C GLU A 119 -40.57 9.85 16.41
N ARG A 120 -41.00 9.42 15.22
CA ARG A 120 -40.20 8.51 14.38
C ARG A 120 -38.81 9.06 14.09
N ASP A 121 -38.74 10.33 13.69
CA ASP A 121 -37.47 10.96 13.30
C ASP A 121 -36.59 11.17 14.54
N GLU A 122 -37.15 11.40 15.70
CA GLU A 122 -36.45 11.44 16.99
C GLU A 122 -35.84 10.07 17.34
N TYR A 123 -36.61 8.96 17.20
CA TYR A 123 -36.08 7.62 17.42
C TYR A 123 -34.96 7.27 16.46
N LYS A 124 -35.11 7.59 15.16
CA LYS A 124 -34.05 7.38 14.15
C LYS A 124 -32.80 8.21 14.46
N ALA A 125 -32.96 9.45 14.89
CA ALA A 125 -31.84 10.30 15.29
C ALA A 125 -31.14 9.75 16.55
N LYS A 126 -31.88 9.34 17.57
CA LYS A 126 -31.32 8.70 18.77
C LYS A 126 -30.57 7.41 18.44
N ALA A 127 -31.14 6.55 17.61
CA ALA A 127 -30.46 5.32 17.15
C ALA A 127 -29.14 5.63 16.44
N LYS A 128 -29.13 6.63 15.54
CA LYS A 128 -27.94 7.05 14.81
C LYS A 128 -26.85 7.61 15.74
N THR A 129 -27.18 8.37 16.78
CA THR A 129 -26.21 8.93 17.74
C THR A 129 -25.54 7.86 18.60
N LYS A 130 -26.14 6.66 18.71
CA LYS A 130 -25.57 5.50 19.43
C LYS A 130 -24.68 4.62 18.59
N CYS A 131 -24.54 4.91 17.31
CA CYS A 131 -23.69 4.22 16.35
C CYS A 131 -22.51 5.10 15.92
N GLY A 132 -21.45 4.47 15.46
CA GLY A 132 -20.31 5.15 14.87
C GLY A 132 -20.44 5.34 13.35
N PHE A 133 -19.31 5.28 12.65
CA PHE A 133 -19.23 5.53 11.21
C PHE A 133 -18.43 4.46 10.44
N PHE A 134 -17.95 3.41 11.14
CA PHE A 134 -17.27 2.30 10.46
C PHE A 134 -18.29 1.40 9.77
N SER A 135 -18.03 1.10 8.51
CA SER A 135 -18.77 0.09 7.77
C SER A 135 -18.45 -1.32 8.26
N TYR A 136 -19.21 -2.30 7.79
CA TYR A 136 -19.14 -3.71 8.19
C TYR A 136 -17.72 -4.31 8.22
N ASN A 137 -16.84 -3.85 7.35
CA ASN A 137 -15.48 -4.36 7.21
C ASN A 137 -14.46 -3.74 8.17
N GLY A 138 -14.82 -2.71 8.95
CA GLY A 138 -13.92 -2.06 9.91
C GLY A 138 -12.74 -1.29 9.29
N ARG A 139 -12.84 -0.92 8.00
CA ARG A 139 -11.81 -0.18 7.27
C ARG A 139 -11.75 1.27 7.73
N VAL A 140 -10.55 1.76 8.00
CA VAL A 140 -10.25 3.18 8.20
C VAL A 140 -10.15 3.83 6.83
N ARG A 141 -11.25 4.38 6.34
CA ARG A 141 -11.31 5.02 5.02
C ARG A 141 -11.16 6.53 5.14
N MET A 142 -10.66 7.16 4.07
CA MET A 142 -10.75 8.61 3.96
C MET A 142 -12.19 9.04 3.82
N ILE A 143 -12.62 10.01 4.67
CA ILE A 143 -13.93 10.63 4.61
C ILE A 143 -13.78 12.15 4.45
N ARG A 144 -14.83 12.82 3.95
CA ARG A 144 -14.89 14.27 3.92
C ARG A 144 -15.94 14.79 4.90
N LEU A 145 -15.51 15.64 5.82
CA LEU A 145 -16.37 16.33 6.75
C LEU A 145 -16.33 17.84 6.45
N LYS A 146 -17.48 18.43 6.10
CA LYS A 146 -17.55 19.84 5.68
C LYS A 146 -16.50 20.20 4.59
N LYS A 147 -16.36 19.36 3.57
CA LYS A 147 -15.37 19.44 2.47
C LYS A 147 -13.91 19.21 2.88
N THR A 148 -13.59 19.12 4.16
CA THR A 148 -12.25 18.85 4.67
C THR A 148 -11.99 17.35 4.68
N PRO A 149 -10.90 16.85 4.07
CA PRO A 149 -10.55 15.44 4.11
C PRO A 149 -10.08 15.03 5.51
N SER A 150 -10.49 13.83 5.94
CA SER A 150 -10.02 13.18 7.17
C SER A 150 -9.47 11.81 6.81
N MET A 151 -8.18 11.60 7.07
CA MET A 151 -7.40 10.42 6.68
C MET A 151 -6.86 9.73 7.93
N GLY A 152 -7.45 8.61 8.30
CA GLY A 152 -7.10 7.90 9.53
C GLY A 152 -8.12 8.10 10.64
N TYR A 153 -7.86 7.48 11.78
CA TYR A 153 -8.74 7.50 12.93
C TYR A 153 -7.97 7.73 14.23
N LEU A 154 -8.40 8.72 15.01
CA LEU A 154 -7.91 9.00 16.36
C LEU A 154 -8.82 8.36 17.39
N PHE A 155 -8.22 7.73 18.40
CA PHE A 155 -8.95 7.15 19.53
C PHE A 155 -8.16 7.28 20.82
N SER A 156 -8.89 7.31 21.92
CA SER A 156 -8.33 7.55 23.25
C SER A 156 -7.82 6.26 23.90
N LYS A 157 -7.07 6.43 25.00
CA LYS A 157 -6.62 5.33 25.86
C LYS A 157 -7.80 4.58 26.47
N GLU A 158 -8.88 5.29 26.83
CA GLU A 158 -10.10 4.74 27.40
C GLU A 158 -10.83 3.86 26.39
N GLU A 159 -10.86 4.25 25.11
CA GLU A 159 -11.44 3.44 24.04
C GLU A 159 -10.65 2.14 23.82
N LEU A 160 -9.32 2.22 23.78
CA LEU A 160 -8.50 1.00 23.65
C LEU A 160 -8.59 0.11 24.90
N ALA A 161 -8.75 0.71 26.08
CA ALA A 161 -8.88 -0.03 27.34
C ALA A 161 -10.21 -0.81 27.46
N LYS A 162 -11.26 -0.46 26.71
CA LYS A 162 -12.49 -1.27 26.61
C LYS A 162 -12.23 -2.58 25.87
N TYR A 163 -11.32 -2.57 24.89
CA TYR A 163 -10.88 -3.77 24.18
C TYR A 163 -9.82 -4.57 24.97
N CYS A 164 -8.80 -3.89 25.49
CA CYS A 164 -7.73 -4.50 26.27
C CYS A 164 -7.51 -3.73 27.59
N PRO A 165 -8.06 -4.19 28.71
CA PRO A 165 -7.98 -3.50 30.01
C PRO A 165 -6.54 -3.21 30.49
N LYS A 166 -5.56 -4.02 30.11
CA LYS A 166 -4.13 -3.81 30.45
C LYS A 166 -3.55 -2.50 29.92
N VAL A 167 -4.17 -1.91 28.89
CA VAL A 167 -3.77 -0.62 28.33
C VAL A 167 -3.89 0.52 29.34
N LYS A 168 -4.74 0.38 30.38
CA LYS A 168 -4.86 1.38 31.45
C LYS A 168 -3.53 1.65 32.18
N ASP A 169 -2.68 0.63 32.25
CA ASP A 169 -1.44 0.67 33.02
C ASP A 169 -0.24 1.20 32.22
N ILE A 170 -0.39 1.41 30.87
CA ILE A 170 0.70 1.96 30.08
C ILE A 170 0.85 3.48 30.27
N ASN A 171 2.08 3.96 30.35
CA ASN A 171 2.37 5.37 30.16
C ASN A 171 2.50 5.66 28.66
N MET A 172 1.62 6.47 28.09
CA MET A 172 1.59 6.74 26.65
C MET A 172 2.84 7.50 26.16
N GLU A 173 3.47 8.31 27.03
CA GLU A 173 4.70 9.02 26.67
C GLU A 173 5.87 8.09 26.36
N ASP A 174 5.96 6.93 27.03
CA ASP A 174 7.00 5.93 26.79
C ASP A 174 6.88 5.25 25.40
N TYR A 175 5.73 5.41 24.76
CA TYR A 175 5.40 4.83 23.45
C TYR A 175 5.14 5.91 22.38
N LEU A 176 5.47 7.15 22.66
CA LEU A 176 5.27 8.26 21.71
C LEU A 176 6.04 7.98 20.40
N ASN A 177 5.37 8.11 19.27
CA ASN A 177 5.88 7.84 17.92
C ASN A 177 6.31 6.38 17.68
N ILE A 178 5.93 5.45 18.56
CA ILE A 178 6.17 4.03 18.32
C ILE A 178 5.00 3.43 17.55
N ASP A 179 5.32 2.85 16.39
CA ASP A 179 4.36 2.11 15.57
C ASP A 179 4.12 0.70 16.12
N PHE A 180 2.86 0.24 16.05
CA PHE A 180 2.46 -1.11 16.45
C PHE A 180 1.27 -1.60 15.60
N ASP A 181 1.11 -2.91 15.50
CA ASP A 181 -0.04 -3.55 14.87
C ASP A 181 -0.69 -4.61 15.76
N THR A 182 -0.08 -4.92 16.92
CA THR A 182 -0.59 -5.88 17.90
C THR A 182 -0.80 -5.23 19.26
N VAL A 183 -1.85 -5.67 19.97
CA VAL A 183 -2.16 -5.26 21.35
C VAL A 183 -2.27 -6.53 22.20
N ASP A 184 -1.44 -6.63 23.24
CA ASP A 184 -1.33 -7.83 24.13
C ASP A 184 -1.11 -9.14 23.36
N GLY A 185 -0.40 -9.08 22.21
CA GLY A 185 -0.09 -10.22 21.36
C GLY A 185 -1.19 -10.59 20.35
N GLU A 186 -2.36 -9.97 20.39
CA GLU A 186 -3.41 -10.13 19.37
C GLU A 186 -3.24 -9.08 18.26
N LEU A 187 -3.47 -9.47 17.00
CA LEU A 187 -3.45 -8.55 15.85
C LEU A 187 -4.60 -7.55 16.00
N PHE A 188 -4.24 -6.27 16.12
CA PHE A 188 -5.17 -5.18 16.36
C PHE A 188 -5.51 -4.41 15.09
N VAL A 189 -4.53 -4.22 14.22
CA VAL A 189 -4.67 -3.52 12.95
C VAL A 189 -3.90 -4.24 11.86
N LYS A 190 -4.42 -4.22 10.64
CA LYS A 190 -3.77 -4.79 9.44
C LYS A 190 -4.18 -4.00 8.20
N ALA A 191 -3.48 -4.21 7.08
CA ALA A 191 -3.92 -3.70 5.78
C ALA A 191 -5.35 -4.18 5.47
N TYR A 192 -6.21 -3.28 4.99
CA TYR A 192 -7.51 -3.68 4.49
C TYR A 192 -7.37 -4.37 3.14
N VAL A 193 -7.94 -5.57 3.03
CA VAL A 193 -7.97 -6.35 1.78
C VAL A 193 -9.41 -6.39 1.28
N PRO A 194 -9.72 -5.75 0.15
CA PRO A 194 -11.05 -5.85 -0.43
C PRO A 194 -11.40 -7.29 -0.80
N PRO A 195 -12.65 -7.73 -0.61
CA PRO A 195 -13.07 -9.07 -1.00
C PRO A 195 -12.97 -9.22 -2.52
N VAL A 196 -12.23 -10.22 -2.98
CA VAL A 196 -12.08 -10.56 -4.40
C VAL A 196 -13.40 -11.12 -4.91
N LYS A 197 -13.99 -10.49 -5.92
CA LYS A 197 -15.18 -11.06 -6.59
C LYS A 197 -14.81 -12.41 -7.20
N GLU A 198 -15.60 -13.46 -6.93
CA GLU A 198 -15.32 -14.86 -7.32
C GLU A 198 -15.07 -15.07 -8.84
N HIS A 199 -15.40 -14.10 -9.69
CA HIS A 199 -15.15 -14.18 -11.13
C HIS A 199 -13.67 -14.17 -11.54
N SER A 200 -12.75 -13.77 -10.66
CA SER A 200 -11.30 -13.80 -10.90
C SER A 200 -10.62 -15.11 -10.47
N ARG A 201 -11.33 -16.00 -9.75
CA ARG A 201 -10.79 -17.30 -9.28
C ARG A 201 -10.78 -18.44 -10.33
N ARG A 202 -10.98 -18.16 -11.62
CA ARG A 202 -10.69 -19.14 -12.68
C ARG A 202 -9.22 -19.23 -13.07
N GLY A 203 -8.32 -19.10 -12.11
CA GLY A 203 -6.98 -19.66 -12.13
C GLY A 203 -7.11 -21.17 -11.91
N GLY A 204 -6.43 -21.97 -12.74
CA GLY A 204 -6.61 -23.39 -12.89
C GLY A 204 -6.68 -24.18 -11.58
N LYS A 205 -7.39 -25.30 -11.59
CA LYS A 205 -7.40 -26.30 -10.53
C LYS A 205 -5.96 -26.65 -10.18
N HIS A 206 -5.46 -26.12 -9.06
CA HIS A 206 -4.23 -26.61 -8.47
C HIS A 206 -4.42 -28.09 -8.14
N ASN A 207 -3.78 -28.94 -8.91
CA ASN A 207 -3.75 -30.38 -8.63
C ASN A 207 -3.04 -30.55 -7.30
N LYS A 208 -3.75 -31.05 -6.26
CA LYS A 208 -3.19 -31.38 -4.94
C LYS A 208 -1.99 -32.34 -4.97
N ARG A 209 -1.60 -32.84 -6.14
CA ARG A 209 -0.43 -33.72 -6.34
C ARG A 209 0.89 -32.94 -6.39
N ASP A 210 0.90 -31.64 -6.70
CA ASP A 210 2.13 -30.85 -6.90
C ASP A 210 2.79 -30.39 -5.60
N LYS A 211 2.12 -30.54 -4.44
CA LYS A 211 2.67 -30.18 -3.11
C LYS A 211 3.82 -31.08 -2.60
N LYS A 212 4.19 -32.15 -3.30
CA LYS A 212 5.13 -33.16 -2.77
C LYS A 212 6.57 -33.05 -3.24
N VAL A 213 6.89 -32.23 -4.22
CA VAL A 213 8.27 -32.07 -4.71
C VAL A 213 8.76 -30.69 -4.28
N LYS A 214 9.74 -30.65 -3.36
CA LYS A 214 10.50 -29.40 -3.15
C LYS A 214 11.12 -29.06 -4.50
N GLN A 215 10.65 -27.99 -5.11
CA GLN A 215 11.15 -27.50 -6.36
C GLN A 215 12.63 -27.15 -6.17
N PHE A 216 13.49 -27.64 -7.05
CA PHE A 216 14.90 -27.29 -7.04
C PHE A 216 15.00 -25.78 -7.28
N ASP A 217 15.59 -25.06 -6.32
CA ASP A 217 15.77 -23.63 -6.45
C ASP A 217 16.76 -23.32 -7.58
N ARG A 218 16.25 -22.90 -8.71
CA ARG A 218 17.01 -22.67 -9.94
C ARG A 218 17.68 -21.31 -9.99
N ILE A 219 17.15 -20.35 -9.26
CA ILE A 219 17.71 -18.99 -9.20
C ILE A 219 18.60 -18.90 -7.99
N ILE A 220 19.86 -18.53 -8.20
CA ILE A 220 20.86 -18.50 -7.13
C ILE A 220 20.75 -17.22 -6.31
N GLU A 221 20.59 -16.09 -7.00
CA GLU A 221 20.51 -14.77 -6.39
C GLU A 221 19.35 -13.99 -7.01
N TRP A 222 18.43 -13.52 -6.18
CA TRP A 222 17.32 -12.67 -6.61
C TRP A 222 16.96 -11.66 -5.53
N SER A 223 16.69 -10.44 -5.92
CA SER A 223 16.18 -9.40 -5.02
C SER A 223 14.87 -8.88 -5.55
N PHE A 224 13.78 -9.09 -4.82
CA PHE A 224 12.50 -8.49 -5.14
C PHE A 224 12.51 -6.97 -4.97
N HIS A 225 11.45 -6.35 -5.43
CA HIS A 225 11.20 -4.93 -5.18
C HIS A 225 11.16 -4.64 -3.66
N TYR A 226 11.80 -3.54 -3.24
CA TYR A 226 11.63 -3.03 -1.87
C TYR A 226 10.43 -2.08 -1.84
N ASP A 227 9.67 -2.14 -0.76
CA ASP A 227 8.65 -1.14 -0.50
C ASP A 227 9.33 0.19 -0.17
N THR A 228 8.91 1.28 -0.85
CA THR A 228 9.28 2.62 -0.45
C THR A 228 8.55 2.98 0.83
N ASP A 229 9.29 3.48 1.82
CA ASP A 229 8.72 3.91 3.09
C ASP A 229 7.93 5.23 2.95
N MET A 230 7.06 5.52 3.91
CA MET A 230 6.35 6.80 3.94
C MET A 230 7.28 7.93 4.36
N LEU A 231 7.43 8.96 3.52
CA LEU A 231 8.26 10.13 3.83
C LEU A 231 7.82 10.80 5.15
N ALA A 232 6.52 10.97 5.32
CA ALA A 232 5.96 11.63 6.50
C ALA A 232 6.34 10.96 7.84
N LYS A 233 6.56 9.64 7.85
CA LYS A 233 7.00 8.90 9.03
C LYS A 233 8.52 8.81 9.16
N ASN A 234 9.25 9.13 8.12
CA ASN A 234 10.71 8.96 8.05
C ASN A 234 11.46 10.24 7.73
N ILE A 235 10.79 11.38 7.63
CA ILE A 235 11.39 12.69 7.30
C ILE A 235 12.55 13.05 8.25
N TRP A 236 12.48 12.59 9.48
CA TRP A 236 13.52 12.79 10.49
C TRP A 236 14.87 12.11 10.18
N LYS A 237 14.90 11.14 9.23
CA LYS A 237 16.13 10.51 8.73
C LYS A 237 16.91 11.43 7.80
N ILE A 238 16.29 12.47 7.25
CA ILE A 238 16.89 13.38 6.28
C ILE A 238 17.43 14.59 7.03
N ARG A 239 18.72 14.83 6.91
CA ARG A 239 19.36 16.01 7.48
C ARG A 239 19.26 17.19 6.50
N PRO A 240 19.32 18.44 6.99
CA PRO A 240 19.26 19.62 6.13
C PRO A 240 20.32 19.66 5.03
N ASP A 241 21.48 19.06 5.28
CA ASP A 241 22.66 19.01 4.41
C ASP A 241 22.78 17.73 3.57
N ASP A 242 21.86 16.78 3.72
CA ASP A 242 21.84 15.60 2.87
C ASP A 242 21.45 15.97 1.43
N VAL A 243 22.23 15.48 0.46
CA VAL A 243 21.88 15.60 -0.95
C VAL A 243 20.83 14.54 -1.27
N VAL A 244 19.70 15.01 -1.79
CA VAL A 244 18.56 14.16 -2.13
C VAL A 244 18.20 14.29 -3.60
N THR A 245 17.72 13.20 -4.19
CA THR A 245 17.09 13.20 -5.50
C THR A 245 15.59 12.97 -5.35
N ILE A 246 14.77 13.89 -5.87
CA ILE A 246 13.31 13.81 -5.87
C ILE A 246 12.82 13.57 -7.29
N SER A 247 12.08 12.47 -7.46
CA SER A 247 11.59 12.02 -8.76
C SER A 247 10.07 11.84 -8.78
N ASN A 248 9.49 11.79 -9.99
CA ASN A 248 8.07 11.51 -10.17
C ASN A 248 7.74 10.09 -9.75
N LYS A 249 6.71 9.94 -8.93
CA LYS A 249 6.10 8.64 -8.65
C LYS A 249 4.95 8.41 -9.63
N ILE A 250 5.16 7.48 -10.57
CA ILE A 250 4.11 7.09 -11.52
C ILE A 250 3.34 5.88 -11.03
N HIS A 251 2.10 5.75 -11.45
CA HIS A 251 1.17 4.71 -11.05
C HIS A 251 0.99 3.67 -12.15
N GLY A 252 1.71 2.57 -12.06
CA GLY A 252 1.72 1.47 -13.02
C GLY A 252 1.67 0.11 -12.34
N THR A 253 2.43 -0.84 -12.86
CA THR A 253 2.71 -2.12 -12.20
C THR A 253 4.21 -2.38 -12.18
N SER A 254 4.70 -2.76 -11.01
CA SER A 254 6.13 -2.96 -10.78
C SER A 254 6.66 -4.18 -11.54
N VAL A 255 7.83 -4.03 -12.15
CA VAL A 255 8.60 -5.11 -12.76
C VAL A 255 10.00 -5.12 -12.20
N VAL A 256 10.53 -6.32 -11.92
CA VAL A 256 11.95 -6.54 -11.67
C VAL A 256 12.46 -7.49 -12.72
N MET A 257 13.54 -7.16 -13.37
CA MET A 257 14.19 -7.99 -14.37
C MET A 257 15.70 -7.97 -14.15
N GLY A 258 16.37 -9.08 -14.47
CA GLY A 258 17.82 -9.14 -14.29
C GLY A 258 18.45 -10.34 -14.97
N LYS A 259 19.71 -10.22 -15.36
CA LYS A 259 20.52 -11.31 -15.89
C LYS A 259 21.36 -11.89 -14.76
N VAL A 260 20.83 -12.94 -14.15
CA VAL A 260 21.31 -13.52 -12.90
C VAL A 260 21.74 -14.97 -13.07
N LYS A 261 22.55 -15.48 -12.12
CA LYS A 261 22.98 -16.88 -12.11
C LYS A 261 21.83 -17.81 -11.82
N THR A 262 21.68 -18.81 -12.70
CA THR A 262 20.67 -19.86 -12.59
C THR A 262 21.29 -21.24 -12.66
N ARG A 263 20.61 -22.23 -12.07
CA ARG A 263 20.98 -23.64 -12.14
C ARG A 263 20.15 -24.31 -13.21
N ASN A 264 20.78 -24.67 -14.33
CA ASN A 264 20.15 -25.37 -15.44
C ASN A 264 20.35 -26.89 -15.30
N PRO A 265 19.25 -27.70 -15.08
CA PRO A 265 19.37 -29.11 -14.87
C PRO A 265 19.96 -29.82 -16.08
N LYS A 266 21.00 -30.65 -15.86
CA LYS A 266 21.55 -31.54 -16.87
C LYS A 266 20.78 -32.85 -16.92
N LYS A 267 20.83 -33.52 -18.09
CA LYS A 267 20.35 -34.90 -18.19
C LYS A 267 21.20 -35.81 -17.30
N ILE A 268 20.63 -36.32 -16.22
CA ILE A 268 21.28 -37.28 -15.33
C ILE A 268 21.26 -38.69 -15.95
N ALA A 269 22.27 -39.52 -15.59
CA ALA A 269 22.33 -40.89 -16.03
C ALA A 269 21.07 -41.70 -15.65
N PHE A 270 20.71 -42.71 -16.46
CA PHE A 270 19.50 -43.48 -16.32
C PHE A 270 19.30 -44.06 -14.90
N TYR A 271 20.35 -44.63 -14.30
CA TYR A 271 20.29 -45.21 -12.95
C TYR A 271 20.03 -44.17 -11.86
N LYS A 272 20.59 -42.96 -12.00
CA LYS A 272 20.31 -41.83 -11.09
C LYS A 272 18.85 -41.34 -11.22
N ARG A 273 18.33 -41.34 -12.46
CA ARG A 273 16.92 -41.00 -12.72
C ARG A 273 15.97 -42.05 -12.12
N LEU A 274 16.33 -43.35 -12.21
CA LEU A 274 15.56 -44.41 -11.59
C LEU A 274 15.51 -44.27 -10.06
N TRP A 275 16.66 -43.93 -9.45
CA TRP A 275 16.75 -43.66 -7.99
C TRP A 275 15.85 -42.46 -7.62
N ASN A 276 15.92 -41.36 -8.37
CA ASN A 276 15.06 -40.20 -8.10
C ASN A 276 13.57 -40.56 -8.19
N ASN A 277 13.16 -41.40 -9.13
CA ASN A 277 11.78 -41.88 -9.21
C ASN A 277 11.39 -42.67 -7.97
N VAL A 278 12.28 -43.51 -7.42
CA VAL A 278 12.04 -44.23 -6.16
C VAL A 278 11.87 -43.27 -5.01
N VAL A 279 12.76 -42.30 -4.86
CA VAL A 279 12.68 -41.24 -3.84
C VAL A 279 11.36 -40.46 -3.94
N ASP A 280 10.95 -40.09 -5.15
CA ASP A 280 9.73 -39.34 -5.41
C ASP A 280 8.46 -40.16 -5.14
N THR A 281 8.48 -41.47 -5.49
CA THR A 281 7.32 -42.37 -5.31
C THR A 281 7.10 -42.72 -3.83
N PHE A 282 8.14 -43.04 -3.12
CA PHE A 282 8.04 -43.50 -1.72
C PHE A 282 8.19 -42.36 -0.71
N GLY A 283 8.61 -41.18 -1.12
CA GLY A 283 8.79 -40.01 -0.23
C GLY A 283 9.88 -40.17 0.83
N ILE A 284 10.76 -41.20 0.69
CA ILE A 284 11.86 -41.52 1.58
C ILE A 284 13.18 -40.98 1.02
N PHE A 285 14.16 -40.71 1.90
CA PHE A 285 15.50 -40.22 1.50
C PHE A 285 15.51 -39.00 0.61
N LYS A 286 14.61 -38.02 0.85
CA LYS A 286 14.48 -36.80 0.01
C LYS A 286 15.79 -36.04 -0.22
N ASN A 287 16.75 -36.15 0.72
CA ASN A 287 18.06 -35.51 0.62
C ASN A 287 19.06 -36.28 -0.26
N SER A 288 18.72 -37.53 -0.68
CA SER A 288 19.59 -38.37 -1.53
C SER A 288 19.28 -38.28 -3.02
N ARG A 289 18.49 -37.31 -3.43
CA ARG A 289 18.15 -37.07 -4.84
C ARG A 289 19.38 -36.62 -5.60
N PHE A 290 19.68 -37.27 -6.73
CA PHE A 290 20.75 -36.85 -7.63
C PHE A 290 20.29 -35.68 -8.48
N ILE A 291 20.98 -34.56 -8.36
CA ILE A 291 20.75 -33.36 -9.18
C ILE A 291 22.11 -32.99 -9.77
N ASP A 292 22.17 -32.85 -11.11
CA ASP A 292 23.31 -32.32 -11.82
C ASP A 292 22.88 -31.10 -12.61
N TYR A 293 23.65 -30.01 -12.53
CA TYR A 293 23.28 -28.73 -13.16
C TYR A 293 24.53 -27.99 -13.66
N THR A 294 24.32 -27.12 -14.64
CA THR A 294 25.25 -26.03 -14.98
C THR A 294 24.80 -24.76 -14.30
N VAL A 295 25.74 -23.88 -14.02
CA VAL A 295 25.46 -22.51 -13.61
C VAL A 295 25.69 -21.62 -14.82
N ASP A 296 24.62 -20.96 -15.25
CA ASP A 296 24.66 -20.07 -16.42
C ASP A 296 23.97 -18.75 -16.03
N TYR A 297 24.15 -17.71 -16.85
CA TYR A 297 23.41 -16.46 -16.69
C TYR A 297 22.17 -16.49 -17.57
N ASP A 298 21.01 -16.28 -16.94
CA ASP A 298 19.74 -16.19 -17.64
C ASP A 298 18.97 -14.93 -17.24
N VAL A 299 18.15 -14.43 -18.16
CA VAL A 299 17.23 -13.31 -17.86
C VAL A 299 16.03 -13.84 -17.09
N VAL A 300 15.86 -13.35 -15.88
CA VAL A 300 14.76 -13.66 -14.97
C VAL A 300 13.93 -12.40 -14.74
N TYR A 301 12.62 -12.55 -14.56
CA TYR A 301 11.74 -11.43 -14.27
C TYR A 301 10.65 -11.79 -13.26
N SER A 302 10.15 -10.77 -12.57
CA SER A 302 9.08 -10.89 -11.57
C SER A 302 8.16 -9.68 -11.60
N SER A 303 6.95 -9.84 -11.07
CA SER A 303 6.18 -8.73 -10.51
C SER A 303 6.80 -8.33 -9.17
N ARG A 304 6.13 -7.44 -8.42
CA ARG A 304 6.61 -6.95 -7.12
C ARG A 304 7.08 -8.04 -6.16
N GLY A 305 6.38 -9.17 -6.07
CA GLY A 305 6.69 -10.25 -5.15
C GLY A 305 6.68 -11.67 -5.74
N VAL A 306 6.47 -11.82 -7.06
CA VAL A 306 6.28 -13.14 -7.69
C VAL A 306 7.14 -13.26 -8.94
N ILE A 307 8.05 -14.24 -8.93
CA ILE A 307 8.82 -14.58 -10.14
C ILE A 307 7.87 -15.21 -11.14
N LYS A 308 7.87 -14.69 -12.37
CA LYS A 308 6.88 -15.01 -13.41
C LYS A 308 7.39 -15.95 -14.51
N ASN A 309 8.66 -16.27 -14.55
CA ASN A 309 9.20 -17.07 -15.65
C ASN A 309 9.26 -18.57 -15.35
N GLN A 310 9.58 -19.38 -16.38
CA GLN A 310 9.64 -20.84 -16.38
C GLN A 310 10.55 -21.49 -15.33
N TYR A 311 11.42 -20.70 -14.65
CA TYR A 311 12.37 -21.21 -13.69
C TYR A 311 11.71 -21.66 -12.38
N ILE A 312 10.51 -21.23 -12.08
CA ILE A 312 9.81 -21.58 -10.85
C ILE A 312 8.68 -22.55 -11.09
N ASN A 313 7.90 -22.36 -12.15
CA ASN A 313 6.78 -23.25 -12.46
C ASN A 313 6.50 -23.24 -13.97
N GLU A 314 6.58 -24.41 -14.64
CA GLU A 314 6.25 -24.55 -16.06
C GLU A 314 4.80 -24.17 -16.38
N ASN A 315 3.93 -24.06 -15.35
CA ASN A 315 2.52 -23.74 -15.46
C ASN A 315 2.16 -22.34 -14.92
N VAL A 316 3.12 -21.41 -14.82
CA VAL A 316 2.78 -20.02 -14.49
C VAL A 316 1.92 -19.45 -15.61
N GLY A 317 0.63 -19.30 -15.32
CA GLY A 317 -0.31 -18.69 -16.26
C GLY A 317 0.02 -17.21 -16.49
N PRO A 318 -0.63 -16.56 -17.48
CA PRO A 318 -0.37 -15.17 -17.88
C PRO A 318 -0.70 -14.14 -16.79
N GLY A 319 -1.06 -14.55 -15.59
CA GLY A 319 -1.38 -13.69 -14.46
C GLY A 319 -2.73 -12.98 -14.58
N TYR A 320 -2.91 -11.92 -13.82
CA TYR A 320 -4.15 -11.16 -13.70
C TYR A 320 -4.67 -10.62 -15.03
N TYR A 321 -3.79 -10.09 -15.86
CA TYR A 321 -4.17 -9.46 -17.15
C TYR A 321 -4.52 -10.47 -18.24
N LYS A 322 -4.38 -11.78 -17.99
CA LYS A 322 -4.45 -12.85 -19.03
C LYS A 322 -3.43 -12.67 -20.16
N PHE A 323 -2.47 -11.80 -19.96
CA PHE A 323 -1.37 -11.44 -20.83
C PHE A 323 -0.15 -11.18 -19.96
N ASP A 324 1.00 -11.76 -20.30
CA ASP A 324 2.23 -11.62 -19.50
C ASP A 324 2.97 -10.32 -19.85
N ILE A 325 2.42 -9.20 -19.35
CA ILE A 325 3.00 -7.87 -19.56
C ILE A 325 4.43 -7.76 -19.01
N TRP A 326 4.75 -8.52 -17.95
CA TRP A 326 6.10 -8.53 -17.37
C TRP A 326 7.09 -9.18 -18.30
N LYS A 327 6.70 -10.24 -19.03
CA LYS A 327 7.52 -10.85 -20.08
C LYS A 327 7.76 -9.87 -21.21
N GLU A 328 6.73 -9.26 -21.74
CA GLU A 328 6.83 -8.30 -22.84
C GLU A 328 7.75 -7.11 -22.47
N ALA A 329 7.59 -6.58 -21.27
CA ALA A 329 8.44 -5.52 -20.75
C ALA A 329 9.90 -5.96 -20.61
N THR A 330 10.11 -7.20 -20.16
CA THR A 330 11.46 -7.76 -20.01
C THR A 330 12.11 -8.01 -21.37
N ASP A 331 11.38 -8.55 -22.33
CA ASP A 331 11.91 -8.84 -23.69
C ASP A 331 12.41 -7.56 -24.39
N ILE A 332 11.84 -6.38 -24.09
CA ILE A 332 12.30 -5.09 -24.60
C ILE A 332 13.70 -4.75 -24.08
N LEU A 333 13.96 -4.97 -22.80
CA LEU A 333 15.22 -4.58 -22.14
C LEU A 333 16.25 -5.72 -22.05
N ALA A 334 15.85 -6.99 -22.23
CA ALA A 334 16.72 -8.17 -22.10
C ALA A 334 18.04 -8.09 -22.89
N PRO A 335 18.08 -7.55 -24.13
CA PRO A 335 19.33 -7.43 -24.88
C PRO A 335 20.38 -6.51 -24.24
N TYR A 336 19.94 -5.61 -23.36
CA TYR A 336 20.73 -4.54 -22.76
C TYR A 336 21.06 -4.79 -21.28
N ILE A 337 20.59 -5.90 -20.71
CA ILE A 337 20.86 -6.30 -19.33
C ILE A 337 22.20 -7.02 -19.27
N GLU A 338 23.18 -6.43 -18.59
CA GLU A 338 24.48 -7.05 -18.33
C GLU A 338 24.38 -8.17 -17.26
N GLU A 339 25.40 -9.03 -17.20
CA GLU A 339 25.50 -10.05 -16.15
C GLU A 339 25.56 -9.41 -14.75
N ASP A 340 24.85 -10.00 -13.79
CA ASP A 340 24.66 -9.49 -12.43
C ASP A 340 23.96 -8.11 -12.35
N MET A 341 23.35 -7.63 -13.44
CA MET A 341 22.53 -6.42 -13.46
C MET A 341 21.07 -6.74 -13.19
N MET A 342 20.44 -5.95 -12.31
CA MET A 342 19.02 -5.99 -12.06
C MET A 342 18.41 -4.61 -12.29
N ILE A 343 17.30 -4.55 -13.01
CA ILE A 343 16.54 -3.34 -13.32
C ILE A 343 15.18 -3.45 -12.61
N TYR A 344 14.82 -2.41 -11.90
CA TYR A 344 13.51 -2.22 -11.28
C TYR A 344 12.81 -1.09 -12.02
N GLY A 345 11.62 -1.35 -12.49
CA GLY A 345 10.87 -0.40 -13.31
C GLY A 345 9.38 -0.45 -13.04
N GLU A 346 8.69 0.53 -13.59
CA GLU A 346 7.23 0.61 -13.60
C GLU A 346 6.74 0.44 -15.03
N ILE A 347 5.75 -0.45 -15.23
CA ILE A 347 5.10 -0.63 -16.53
C ILE A 347 3.81 0.19 -16.50
N CYS A 348 3.62 1.08 -17.47
CA CYS A 348 2.47 1.96 -17.59
C CYS A 348 1.77 1.79 -18.94
N GLY A 349 0.46 2.07 -18.99
CA GLY A 349 -0.35 1.97 -20.20
C GLY A 349 -1.31 0.79 -20.17
N TRP A 350 -1.24 -0.11 -21.16
CA TRP A 350 -2.21 -1.18 -21.36
C TRP A 350 -1.56 -2.56 -21.50
N ALA A 351 -2.09 -3.53 -20.78
CA ALA A 351 -1.83 -4.95 -21.01
C ALA A 351 -2.89 -5.45 -21.99
N GLU A 352 -2.60 -5.42 -23.30
CA GLU A 352 -3.52 -5.65 -24.42
C GLU A 352 -4.80 -4.79 -24.31
N LYS A 353 -5.90 -5.40 -23.81
CA LYS A 353 -7.22 -4.76 -23.69
C LYS A 353 -7.50 -4.19 -22.32
N THR A 354 -6.66 -4.49 -21.34
CA THR A 354 -6.84 -4.09 -19.94
C THR A 354 -5.89 -2.95 -19.62
N GLN A 355 -6.41 -1.82 -19.15
CA GLN A 355 -5.59 -0.75 -18.64
C GLN A 355 -4.85 -1.22 -17.38
N ILE A 356 -3.53 -0.98 -17.30
CA ILE A 356 -2.69 -1.45 -16.19
C ILE A 356 -3.20 -0.84 -14.88
N GLN A 357 -3.36 0.48 -14.86
CA GLN A 357 -4.00 1.17 -13.74
C GLN A 357 -5.20 1.96 -14.24
N LYS A 358 -6.36 1.69 -13.67
CA LYS A 358 -7.63 2.27 -14.14
C LYS A 358 -7.61 3.80 -14.06
N GLY A 359 -7.83 4.41 -15.20
CA GLY A 359 -7.84 5.86 -15.34
C GLY A 359 -6.43 6.48 -15.46
N TYR A 360 -5.37 5.69 -15.73
CA TYR A 360 -4.00 6.19 -16.02
C TYR A 360 -3.54 5.64 -17.36
N ASP A 361 -3.74 6.42 -18.44
CA ASP A 361 -3.35 6.03 -19.80
C ASP A 361 -1.90 6.36 -20.15
N TYR A 362 -1.30 7.33 -19.47
CA TYR A 362 0.06 7.84 -19.73
C TYR A 362 0.33 8.11 -21.22
N GLY A 363 -0.70 8.59 -21.94
CA GLY A 363 -0.63 8.86 -23.37
C GLY A 363 -0.68 7.64 -24.28
N CYS A 364 -0.63 6.43 -23.74
CA CYS A 364 -0.72 5.17 -24.48
C CYS A 364 -2.13 4.91 -25.02
N LYS A 365 -2.21 4.35 -26.23
CA LYS A 365 -3.44 3.76 -26.74
C LYS A 365 -3.63 2.35 -26.22
N GLN A 366 -4.82 1.79 -26.41
CA GLN A 366 -5.08 0.40 -26.06
C GLN A 366 -4.07 -0.54 -26.75
N GLY A 367 -3.43 -1.38 -25.97
CA GLY A 367 -2.39 -2.31 -26.43
C GLY A 367 -0.96 -1.73 -26.40
N GLU A 368 -0.81 -0.43 -26.14
CA GLU A 368 0.49 0.22 -25.99
C GLU A 368 0.88 0.31 -24.51
N PHE A 369 2.15 0.14 -24.22
CA PHE A 369 2.73 0.32 -22.88
C PHE A 369 4.19 0.75 -23.00
N PHE A 370 4.73 1.29 -21.92
CA PHE A 370 6.16 1.55 -21.76
C PHE A 370 6.66 1.09 -20.40
N VAL A 371 7.99 0.98 -20.29
CA VAL A 371 8.70 0.69 -19.04
C VAL A 371 9.47 1.95 -18.63
N MET A 372 9.42 2.30 -17.36
CA MET A 372 10.23 3.37 -16.77
C MET A 372 11.16 2.73 -15.73
N PRO A 373 12.45 2.50 -16.05
CA PRO A 373 13.45 2.11 -15.07
C PRO A 373 13.64 3.23 -14.03
N TYR A 374 13.56 2.90 -12.74
CA TYR A 374 13.77 3.87 -11.67
C TYR A 374 14.87 3.45 -10.69
N ARG A 375 15.35 2.20 -10.81
CA ARG A 375 16.43 1.67 -9.98
C ARG A 375 17.19 0.61 -10.73
N ILE A 376 18.52 0.65 -10.64
CA ILE A 376 19.41 -0.37 -11.19
C ILE A 376 20.41 -0.79 -10.12
N THR A 377 20.71 -2.09 -10.07
CA THR A 377 21.77 -2.61 -9.23
C THR A 377 22.68 -3.51 -10.06
N THR A 378 23.98 -3.43 -9.79
CA THR A 378 25.02 -4.27 -10.41
C THR A 378 25.95 -4.82 -9.32
N LYS A 379 26.88 -5.70 -9.67
CA LYS A 379 28.00 -6.02 -8.79
C LYS A 379 29.17 -5.07 -9.05
N LYS A 380 29.90 -4.71 -8.00
CA LYS A 380 31.12 -3.91 -8.16
C LYS A 380 32.13 -4.63 -9.03
N LYS A 381 32.76 -3.88 -9.94
CA LYS A 381 33.80 -4.42 -10.88
C LYS A 381 35.15 -4.68 -10.18
N ASP A 382 35.28 -4.48 -8.88
CA ASP A 382 36.45 -4.69 -8.05
C ASP A 382 36.70 -6.18 -7.68
N GLY A 383 35.86 -7.08 -8.15
CA GLY A 383 35.93 -8.51 -7.84
C GLY A 383 35.38 -8.90 -6.44
N SER A 384 34.93 -7.95 -5.63
CA SER A 384 34.37 -8.24 -4.30
C SER A 384 33.02 -8.96 -4.36
N GLY A 385 32.32 -8.87 -5.49
CA GLY A 385 30.94 -9.34 -5.64
C GLY A 385 29.93 -8.52 -4.85
N THR A 386 30.36 -7.40 -4.25
CA THR A 386 29.49 -6.49 -3.50
C THR A 386 28.49 -5.83 -4.44
N LYS A 387 27.25 -5.76 -4.00
CA LYS A 387 26.17 -5.06 -4.72
C LYS A 387 26.49 -3.57 -4.80
N TYR A 388 26.35 -2.99 -5.97
CA TYR A 388 26.39 -1.55 -6.22
C TYR A 388 24.99 -1.07 -6.58
N GLU A 389 24.52 -0.11 -5.86
CA GLU A 389 23.23 0.57 -6.08
C GLU A 389 23.50 1.84 -6.88
N TRP A 390 22.89 1.96 -8.06
CA TRP A 390 23.00 3.16 -8.87
C TRP A 390 22.19 4.30 -8.26
N ASN A 391 22.71 5.52 -8.30
CA ASN A 391 21.90 6.68 -7.95
C ASN A 391 20.85 6.94 -9.04
N VAL A 392 19.86 7.79 -8.75
CA VAL A 392 18.71 8.00 -9.65
C VAL A 392 19.14 8.66 -10.96
N ASP A 393 20.15 9.54 -10.92
CA ASP A 393 20.66 10.22 -12.10
C ASP A 393 21.44 9.25 -13.03
N GLU A 394 22.21 8.32 -12.47
CA GLU A 394 22.86 7.24 -13.25
C GLU A 394 21.81 6.38 -13.98
N VAL A 395 20.72 6.03 -13.32
CA VAL A 395 19.61 5.28 -13.93
C VAL A 395 18.96 6.09 -15.06
N ARG A 396 18.70 7.37 -14.83
CA ARG A 396 18.15 8.28 -15.85
C ARG A 396 19.07 8.39 -17.06
N GLN A 397 20.35 8.67 -16.84
CA GLN A 397 21.35 8.80 -17.91
C GLN A 397 21.50 7.51 -18.71
N TRP A 398 21.54 6.36 -18.04
CA TRP A 398 21.60 5.06 -18.72
C TRP A 398 20.38 4.87 -19.64
N THR A 399 19.17 5.19 -19.15
CA THR A 399 17.94 5.06 -19.92
C THR A 399 17.92 6.03 -21.12
N GLU A 400 18.32 7.30 -20.93
CA GLU A 400 18.42 8.31 -21.99
C GLU A 400 19.44 7.88 -23.08
N ASN A 401 20.61 7.39 -22.67
CA ASN A 401 21.63 6.91 -23.60
C ASN A 401 21.14 5.68 -24.37
N LEU A 402 20.48 4.73 -23.69
CA LEU A 402 19.91 3.56 -24.34
C LEU A 402 18.90 3.94 -25.43
N VAL A 403 17.97 4.85 -25.13
CA VAL A 403 16.98 5.33 -26.11
C VAL A 403 17.63 6.14 -27.23
N LYS A 404 18.68 6.88 -26.94
CA LYS A 404 19.44 7.62 -27.97
C LYS A 404 20.18 6.69 -28.93
N GLU A 405 20.77 5.61 -28.43
CA GLU A 405 21.46 4.60 -29.23
C GLU A 405 20.49 3.67 -29.97
N HIS A 406 19.30 3.48 -29.42
CA HIS A 406 18.22 2.61 -29.91
C HIS A 406 16.91 3.38 -30.04
N PRO A 407 16.74 4.22 -31.08
CA PRO A 407 15.55 5.08 -31.26
C PRO A 407 14.21 4.30 -31.34
N GLU A 408 14.26 3.02 -31.72
CA GLU A 408 13.10 2.13 -31.74
C GLU A 408 12.50 1.89 -30.34
N LEU A 409 13.26 2.19 -29.28
CA LEU A 409 12.80 2.09 -27.89
C LEU A 409 12.10 3.35 -27.38
N ALA A 410 12.12 4.47 -28.11
CA ALA A 410 11.68 5.78 -27.63
C ALA A 410 10.23 5.81 -27.12
N GLU A 411 9.34 4.99 -27.70
CA GLU A 411 7.94 4.88 -27.24
C GLU A 411 7.73 3.75 -26.21
N LYS A 412 8.75 2.94 -25.95
CA LYS A 412 8.66 1.76 -25.08
C LYS A 412 9.46 1.85 -23.79
N VAL A 413 10.45 2.74 -23.73
CA VAL A 413 11.32 2.93 -22.57
C VAL A 413 11.45 4.42 -22.29
N HIS A 414 10.98 4.86 -21.13
CA HIS A 414 11.02 6.25 -20.74
C HIS A 414 11.97 6.46 -19.56
N PRO A 415 12.83 7.50 -19.58
CA PRO A 415 13.65 7.84 -18.43
C PRO A 415 12.80 8.36 -17.29
N ILE A 416 13.25 8.09 -16.06
CA ILE A 416 12.62 8.66 -14.86
C ILE A 416 12.72 10.18 -14.87
N THR A 417 11.62 10.86 -14.52
CA THR A 417 11.60 12.32 -14.37
C THR A 417 12.13 12.70 -13.01
N ILE A 418 13.26 13.40 -12.97
CA ILE A 418 13.83 14.01 -11.78
C ILE A 418 13.33 15.44 -11.68
N PHE A 419 12.70 15.78 -10.55
CA PHE A 419 12.21 17.13 -10.28
C PHE A 419 13.25 18.01 -9.61
N TYR A 420 14.05 17.39 -8.71
CA TYR A 420 15.03 18.11 -7.93
C TYR A 420 16.21 17.21 -7.57
N HIS A 421 17.40 17.83 -7.52
CA HIS A 421 18.62 17.22 -7.01
C HIS A 421 19.40 18.30 -6.24
N GLY A 422 19.62 18.09 -4.95
CA GLY A 422 20.27 19.03 -4.04
C GLY A 422 19.81 18.84 -2.60
N THR A 423 20.06 19.79 -1.73
CA THR A 423 19.64 19.70 -0.32
C THR A 423 18.23 20.27 -0.11
N LEU A 424 17.48 19.71 0.85
CA LEU A 424 16.16 20.27 1.18
C LEU A 424 16.25 21.68 1.80
N ALA A 425 17.39 22.02 2.41
CA ALA A 425 17.62 23.37 2.92
C ALA A 425 17.77 24.40 1.79
N ASP A 426 18.38 24.02 0.67
CA ASP A 426 18.47 24.87 -0.52
C ASP A 426 17.13 24.99 -1.26
N LEU A 427 16.37 23.91 -1.31
CA LEU A 427 15.04 23.90 -1.94
C LEU A 427 14.05 24.79 -1.18
N TYR A 428 14.10 24.77 0.15
CA TYR A 428 13.21 25.54 1.02
C TYR A 428 13.98 26.51 1.94
N PRO A 429 14.65 27.51 1.39
CA PRO A 429 15.54 28.41 2.17
C PRO A 429 14.79 29.24 3.20
N ASN A 430 13.47 29.38 3.05
CA ASN A 430 12.62 30.10 4.01
C ASN A 430 12.29 29.27 5.26
N VAL A 431 12.52 27.96 5.23
CA VAL A 431 12.30 27.06 6.36
C VAL A 431 13.57 27.00 7.22
N LYS A 432 13.56 27.74 8.32
CA LYS A 432 14.71 27.78 9.22
C LYS A 432 14.98 26.41 9.84
N VAL A 433 16.26 26.02 9.86
CA VAL A 433 16.71 24.82 10.57
C VAL A 433 16.50 25.03 12.07
N SER A 434 15.57 24.28 12.64
CA SER A 434 15.14 24.36 14.03
C SER A 434 14.61 22.99 14.48
N GLU A 435 14.15 22.88 15.72
CA GLU A 435 13.49 21.67 16.25
C GLU A 435 12.31 21.17 15.37
N HIS A 436 11.60 22.09 14.72
CA HIS A 436 10.44 21.78 13.86
C HIS A 436 10.77 21.80 12.36
N TRP A 437 12.04 21.76 11.97
CA TRP A 437 12.45 21.85 10.58
C TRP A 437 11.83 20.77 9.71
N HIS A 438 11.87 19.52 10.15
CA HIS A 438 11.34 18.37 9.41
C HIS A 438 9.85 18.49 9.13
N GLU A 439 9.08 18.91 10.14
CA GLU A 439 7.63 19.10 10.01
C GLU A 439 7.31 20.22 9.02
N ASN A 440 8.02 21.33 9.11
CA ASN A 440 7.84 22.47 8.24
C ASN A 440 8.22 22.15 6.78
N VAL A 441 9.37 21.49 6.56
CA VAL A 441 9.77 21.03 5.21
C VAL A 441 8.75 20.05 4.63
N LEU A 442 8.26 19.11 5.42
CA LEU A 442 7.22 18.18 4.95
C LEU A 442 5.96 18.93 4.52
N GLN A 443 5.53 19.98 5.26
CA GLN A 443 4.38 20.78 4.89
C GLN A 443 4.60 21.57 3.59
N GLU A 444 5.80 22.13 3.37
CA GLU A 444 6.14 22.75 2.09
C GLU A 444 6.08 21.72 0.95
N MET A 445 6.73 20.57 1.10
CA MET A 445 6.72 19.51 0.09
C MET A 445 5.30 19.04 -0.29
N MET A 446 4.42 18.87 0.71
CA MET A 446 3.02 18.45 0.49
C MET A 446 2.20 19.43 -0.35
N ASN A 447 2.59 20.70 -0.38
CA ASN A 447 1.87 21.77 -1.08
C ASN A 447 2.66 22.30 -2.28
N ASP A 448 3.82 21.74 -2.59
CA ASP A 448 4.72 22.21 -3.63
C ASP A 448 4.20 21.86 -5.03
N LYS A 449 3.49 22.81 -5.62
CA LYS A 449 2.99 22.72 -7.00
C LYS A 449 4.05 23.12 -8.01
N GLU A 450 4.92 24.04 -7.64
CA GLU A 450 5.90 24.64 -8.54
C GLU A 450 6.97 23.62 -8.96
N HIS A 451 7.58 22.94 -8.01
CA HIS A 451 8.64 21.98 -8.28
C HIS A 451 8.10 20.59 -8.61
N PHE A 452 7.10 20.10 -7.87
CA PHE A 452 6.65 18.72 -7.96
C PHE A 452 5.28 18.52 -8.59
N GLY A 453 4.52 19.62 -8.81
CA GLY A 453 3.13 19.53 -9.26
C GLY A 453 2.25 18.75 -8.29
N MET A 454 2.49 18.89 -6.97
CA MET A 454 1.66 18.26 -5.96
C MET A 454 0.20 18.71 -6.10
N GLU A 455 -0.73 17.77 -5.97
CA GLU A 455 -2.18 17.97 -6.14
C GLU A 455 -2.63 18.36 -7.56
N GLU A 456 -1.74 18.30 -8.55
CA GLU A 456 -2.03 18.60 -9.95
C GLU A 456 -2.29 17.32 -10.77
N LEU A 457 -2.71 17.53 -12.02
CA LEU A 457 -2.90 16.42 -12.95
C LEU A 457 -1.55 15.89 -13.44
N GLU A 458 -1.47 14.58 -13.67
CA GLU A 458 -0.31 13.96 -14.29
C GLU A 458 -0.24 14.36 -15.77
N PRO A 459 0.77 15.13 -16.20
CA PRO A 459 0.83 15.69 -17.56
C PRO A 459 0.97 14.62 -18.64
N MET A 460 1.50 13.45 -18.32
CA MET A 460 1.57 12.32 -19.25
C MET A 460 0.21 11.67 -19.51
N CYS A 461 -0.79 11.88 -18.64
CA CYS A 461 -2.12 11.30 -18.78
C CYS A 461 -3.08 12.20 -19.57
N LYS A 462 -3.64 11.70 -20.68
CA LYS A 462 -4.68 12.40 -21.46
C LYS A 462 -6.03 12.43 -20.74
N ASN A 463 -6.30 11.48 -19.88
CA ASN A 463 -7.58 11.31 -19.18
C ASN A 463 -7.69 12.11 -17.86
N LYS A 464 -6.87 13.13 -17.66
CA LYS A 464 -6.92 14.06 -16.53
C LYS A 464 -6.88 13.36 -15.15
N SER A 465 -5.99 12.42 -14.98
CA SER A 465 -5.74 11.78 -13.69
C SER A 465 -4.77 12.60 -12.85
N TYR A 466 -4.98 12.62 -11.53
CA TYR A 466 -4.06 13.27 -10.61
C TYR A 466 -2.74 12.54 -10.53
N ARG A 467 -1.65 13.29 -10.36
CA ARG A 467 -0.32 12.74 -10.08
C ARG A 467 -0.36 11.85 -8.83
N GLU A 468 0.37 10.73 -8.84
CA GLU A 468 0.44 9.88 -7.66
C GLU A 468 1.22 10.55 -6.52
N GLY A 469 2.35 11.17 -6.83
CA GLY A 469 3.21 11.84 -5.87
C GLY A 469 4.67 11.86 -6.30
N ILE A 470 5.55 11.82 -5.30
CA ILE A 470 7.00 11.85 -5.49
C ILE A 470 7.68 10.71 -4.71
N VAL A 471 8.90 10.37 -5.15
CA VAL A 471 9.85 9.53 -4.41
C VAL A 471 11.10 10.34 -4.15
N LEU A 472 11.54 10.36 -2.89
CA LEU A 472 12.78 10.98 -2.44
C LEU A 472 13.78 9.89 -2.07
N ARG A 473 15.03 10.00 -2.54
CA ARG A 473 16.17 9.17 -2.14
C ARG A 473 17.30 10.06 -1.63
N ILE A 474 18.00 9.58 -0.61
CA ILE A 474 19.26 10.19 -0.16
C ILE A 474 20.37 9.59 -1.02
N ASP A 475 21.15 10.43 -1.74
CA ASP A 475 22.04 9.96 -2.80
C ASP A 475 23.20 9.10 -2.29
N ASP A 476 23.80 9.47 -1.17
CA ASP A 476 24.96 8.78 -0.59
C ASP A 476 24.59 7.74 0.48
N ASP A 477 23.29 7.38 0.59
CA ASP A 477 22.85 6.39 1.54
C ASP A 477 23.26 4.98 1.10
N PRO A 478 24.10 4.25 1.88
CA PRO A 478 24.55 2.90 1.54
C PRO A 478 23.41 1.87 1.52
N PHE A 479 22.28 2.17 2.14
CA PHE A 479 21.08 1.33 2.14
C PHE A 479 20.12 1.67 1.01
N ALA A 480 20.35 2.77 0.29
CA ALA A 480 19.52 3.27 -0.80
C ALA A 480 18.04 3.39 -0.40
N GLU A 481 17.77 3.85 0.82
CA GLU A 481 16.42 4.08 1.31
C GLU A 481 15.68 5.06 0.40
N ALA A 482 14.45 4.71 0.06
CA ALA A 482 13.57 5.54 -0.74
C ALA A 482 12.28 5.83 0.01
N PHE A 483 11.84 7.08 -0.04
CA PHE A 483 10.66 7.57 0.68
C PHE A 483 9.63 8.10 -0.29
N LYS A 484 8.36 7.69 -0.13
CA LYS A 484 7.24 8.15 -0.96
C LYS A 484 6.40 9.21 -0.23
N LEU A 485 5.97 10.21 -0.99
CA LEU A 485 4.95 11.17 -0.57
C LEU A 485 3.86 11.20 -1.64
N LYS A 486 2.65 10.75 -1.29
CA LYS A 486 1.52 10.66 -2.22
C LYS A 486 0.65 11.92 -2.15
N CYS A 487 0.11 12.35 -3.30
CA CYS A 487 -0.84 13.45 -3.40
C CYS A 487 -2.19 13.09 -2.76
N LYS A 488 -2.80 14.04 -2.06
CA LYS A 488 -4.11 13.86 -1.39
C LYS A 488 -5.23 13.55 -2.38
N ASN A 489 -5.23 14.22 -3.54
CA ASN A 489 -6.22 13.99 -4.59
C ASN A 489 -6.10 12.57 -5.19
N PHE A 490 -4.87 12.07 -5.32
CA PHE A 490 -4.63 10.68 -5.73
C PHE A 490 -5.19 9.70 -4.70
N LEU A 491 -4.86 9.87 -3.41
CA LEU A 491 -5.34 9.01 -2.32
C LEU A 491 -6.88 9.01 -2.23
N GLN A 492 -7.53 10.16 -2.49
CA GLN A 492 -8.99 10.24 -2.54
C GLN A 492 -9.60 9.41 -3.67
N LYS A 493 -8.98 9.45 -4.85
CA LYS A 493 -9.41 8.67 -6.01
C LYS A 493 -9.22 7.17 -5.74
N GLU A 494 -8.08 6.79 -5.19
CA GLU A 494 -7.75 5.41 -4.82
C GLU A 494 -8.76 4.86 -3.79
N ALA A 495 -9.02 5.60 -2.72
CA ALA A 495 -10.03 5.24 -1.72
C ALA A 495 -11.43 5.06 -2.32
N ALA A 496 -11.84 5.95 -3.24
CA ALA A 496 -13.13 5.85 -3.93
C ALA A 496 -13.22 4.63 -4.88
N LEU A 497 -12.12 4.19 -5.47
CA LEU A 497 -12.06 2.97 -6.29
C LEU A 497 -12.19 1.72 -5.41
N ILE A 498 -11.49 1.69 -4.28
CA ILE A 498 -11.60 0.61 -3.29
C ILE A 498 -13.02 0.49 -2.74
N ASP A 499 -13.71 1.61 -2.47
CA ASP A 499 -15.11 1.62 -2.03
C ASP A 499 -16.07 1.02 -3.07
N LYS A 500 -15.75 1.13 -4.36
CA LYS A 500 -16.49 0.48 -5.45
C LYS A 500 -16.13 -0.99 -5.65
N GLY A 501 -15.22 -1.53 -4.84
CA GLY A 501 -14.70 -2.89 -4.94
C GLY A 501 -13.76 -3.09 -6.12
N GLU A 502 -13.14 -2.00 -6.60
CA GLU A 502 -12.05 -2.04 -7.55
C GLU A 502 -10.75 -2.07 -6.75
N VAL A 503 -9.89 -3.03 -7.02
CA VAL A 503 -8.66 -3.24 -6.25
C VAL A 503 -7.47 -2.96 -7.13
N ASP A 504 -6.47 -2.29 -6.57
CA ASP A 504 -5.15 -2.22 -7.18
C ASP A 504 -4.58 -3.64 -7.35
N ILE A 505 -4.14 -3.93 -8.56
CA ILE A 505 -3.68 -5.25 -8.97
C ILE A 505 -2.41 -5.66 -8.22
N GLU A 506 -1.55 -4.70 -7.90
CA GLU A 506 -0.35 -4.97 -7.11
C GLU A 506 -0.68 -5.43 -5.69
N MET A 507 -1.72 -4.87 -5.08
CA MET A 507 -2.22 -5.33 -3.79
C MET A 507 -2.77 -6.76 -3.89
N GLN A 508 -3.45 -7.12 -4.98
CA GLN A 508 -3.98 -8.49 -5.16
C GLN A 508 -2.87 -9.53 -5.28
N ASP A 509 -1.84 -9.30 -6.09
CA ASP A 509 -0.71 -10.23 -6.26
C ASP A 509 0.04 -10.45 -4.95
N ALA A 510 0.21 -9.41 -4.13
CA ALA A 510 0.84 -9.50 -2.81
C ALA A 510 0.01 -10.32 -1.80
N TYR A 511 -1.32 -10.26 -1.89
CA TYR A 511 -2.21 -10.96 -0.96
C TYR A 511 -2.52 -12.41 -1.36
N CYS A 512 -2.55 -12.72 -2.66
CA CYS A 512 -2.78 -14.09 -3.12
C CYS A 512 -1.66 -15.07 -2.71
N ASN A 513 -0.46 -14.56 -2.46
CA ASN A 513 0.69 -15.37 -2.03
C ASN A 513 0.82 -15.52 -0.51
N ASN A 514 0.25 -14.61 0.29
CA ASN A 514 0.28 -14.66 1.75
C ASN A 514 -0.95 -15.39 2.37
N GLY A 515 -1.91 -15.80 1.56
CA GLY A 515 -3.16 -16.46 2.00
C GLY A 515 -3.10 -17.99 2.14
N GLU A 516 -1.94 -18.64 1.99
CA GLU A 516 -1.79 -20.10 2.11
C GLU A 516 -1.21 -20.57 3.46
N GLU A 517 -1.00 -19.69 4.44
CA GLU A 517 -0.64 -20.05 5.81
C GLU A 517 -1.76 -19.66 6.80
N ASN A 518 -2.95 -20.25 6.62
CA ASN A 518 -3.96 -20.38 7.68
C ASN A 518 -4.76 -21.67 7.48
#